data_4e327ef75560334dc424b414290cd57b
#
_entry.id   4e327ef75560334dc424b414290cd57b
#
_cell.length_a   1.000
_cell.length_b   1.000
_cell.length_c   1.000
_cell.angle_alpha   90.00
_cell.angle_beta   90.00
_cell.angle_gamma   90.00
#
_symmetry.space_group_name_H-M   'P 1'
#
loop_
_entity.id
_entity.type
_entity.pdbx_description
1 polymer ?
#
loop_
_entity_poly.entity_id
_entity_poly.type
_entity_poly.pdbx_seq_one_letter_code
_entity_poly.pdbx_strand_id
1 'polypeptide(L)'
;DAANLDTDSYRFFGTGYMLNKANIERFIAMYLPDGRDRTDAYASPLLAKSHANLPPALVITAEFDVLRDEGEAYAKKLNDAGGRARASRYAGMIHAFVSAPKLLPQSMRAIEEIASELKTAFAGM
;
A
#
# COMPACT_ATOMS: atom_id res chain seq x y z
N ASP A 1 6.27 0.15 4.60
CA ASP A 1 7.07 0.31 5.83
C ASP A 1 8.54 0.00 5.61
N ALA A 2 9.44 0.87 6.06
CA ALA A 2 10.88 0.62 5.97
C ALA A 2 11.39 -0.35 7.06
N ALA A 3 10.64 -0.53 8.14
CA ALA A 3 11.08 -1.30 9.31
C ALA A 3 10.84 -2.81 9.18
N ASN A 4 9.81 -3.23 8.44
CA ASN A 4 9.45 -4.65 8.34
C ASN A 4 9.37 -5.11 6.88
N LEU A 5 10.29 -5.97 6.48
CA LEU A 5 10.33 -6.61 5.15
C LEU A 5 10.17 -8.13 5.26
N ASP A 6 9.37 -8.59 6.23
CA ASP A 6 9.19 -10.03 6.53
C ASP A 6 7.71 -10.39 6.74
N THR A 7 6.82 -9.81 5.94
CA THR A 7 5.41 -10.25 5.84
C THR A 7 5.31 -11.47 4.92
N ASP A 8 4.16 -12.14 4.92
CA ASP A 8 3.92 -13.27 4.01
C ASP A 8 4.01 -12.84 2.55
N SER A 9 3.57 -11.63 2.20
CA SER A 9 3.73 -11.10 0.84
C SER A 9 5.20 -10.95 0.45
N TYR A 10 6.09 -10.55 1.36
CA TYR A 10 7.54 -10.54 1.11
C TYR A 10 8.11 -11.94 0.94
N ARG A 11 7.64 -12.92 1.73
CA ARG A 11 8.10 -14.31 1.66
C ARG A 11 7.68 -14.99 0.36
N PHE A 12 6.42 -14.80 -0.07
CA PHE A 12 5.87 -15.47 -1.25
C PHE A 12 6.15 -14.73 -2.56
N PHE A 13 6.21 -13.40 -2.55
CA PHE A 13 6.30 -12.57 -3.76
C PHE A 13 7.58 -11.74 -3.82
N GLY A 14 8.52 -11.96 -2.90
CA GLY A 14 9.79 -11.23 -2.82
C GLY A 14 10.73 -11.46 -4.01
N THR A 15 10.45 -12.46 -4.86
CA THR A 15 11.18 -12.75 -6.10
C THR A 15 10.22 -13.17 -7.21
N GLY A 16 10.64 -13.05 -8.47
CA GLY A 16 9.86 -13.54 -9.61
C GLY A 16 8.77 -12.60 -10.13
N TYR A 17 8.52 -11.48 -9.45
CA TYR A 17 7.55 -10.46 -9.82
C TYR A 17 8.23 -9.12 -10.12
N MET A 18 7.47 -8.17 -10.70
CA MET A 18 7.99 -6.88 -11.16
C MET A 18 8.68 -6.09 -10.03
N LEU A 19 8.04 -5.97 -8.87
CA LEU A 19 8.64 -5.41 -7.66
C LEU A 19 9.09 -6.55 -6.77
N ASN A 20 10.35 -6.53 -6.34
CA ASN A 20 10.93 -7.58 -5.51
C ASN A 20 11.56 -7.00 -4.24
N LYS A 21 11.86 -7.88 -3.28
CA LYS A 21 12.43 -7.49 -1.97
C LYS A 21 13.74 -6.72 -2.12
N ALA A 22 14.63 -7.16 -3.02
CA ALA A 22 15.92 -6.49 -3.24
C ALA A 22 15.75 -5.05 -3.75
N ASN A 23 14.73 -4.80 -4.60
CA ASN A 23 14.40 -3.44 -5.03
C ASN A 23 13.96 -2.59 -3.83
N ILE A 24 13.09 -3.11 -2.95
CA ILE A 24 12.63 -2.40 -1.77
C ILE A 24 13.81 -2.08 -0.82
N GLU A 25 14.67 -3.05 -0.55
CA GLU A 25 15.86 -2.84 0.29
C GLU A 25 16.75 -1.72 -0.27
N ARG A 26 16.96 -1.71 -1.60
CA ARG A 26 17.71 -0.64 -2.28
C ARG A 26 17.00 0.72 -2.15
N PHE A 27 15.70 0.77 -2.37
CA PHE A 27 14.93 2.03 -2.25
C PHE A 27 14.97 2.57 -0.82
N ILE A 28 14.84 1.71 0.19
CA ILE A 28 14.98 2.11 1.59
C ILE A 28 16.38 2.65 1.87
N ALA A 29 17.43 2.01 1.38
CA ALA A 29 18.81 2.48 1.56
C ALA A 29 19.03 3.86 0.90
N MET A 30 18.37 4.14 -0.22
CA MET A 30 18.43 5.45 -0.88
C MET A 30 17.59 6.52 -0.14
N TYR A 31 16.44 6.14 0.40
CA TYR A 31 15.53 7.06 1.11
C TYR A 31 16.00 7.37 2.52
N LEU A 32 16.60 6.39 3.20
CA LEU A 32 17.12 6.48 4.57
C LEU A 32 18.63 6.18 4.57
N PRO A 33 19.46 7.08 4.01
CA PRO A 33 20.92 6.89 4.04
C PRO A 33 21.44 7.01 5.47
N ASP A 34 22.63 6.47 5.70
CA ASP A 34 23.44 6.66 6.92
C ASP A 34 22.77 6.18 8.22
N GLY A 35 22.01 5.08 8.16
CA GLY A 35 21.45 4.43 9.35
C GLY A 35 20.32 5.21 10.02
N ARG A 36 19.64 6.09 9.30
CA ARG A 36 18.44 6.77 9.80
C ARG A 36 17.41 5.75 10.29
N ASP A 37 16.64 6.17 11.28
CA ASP A 37 15.67 5.32 11.96
C ASP A 37 14.57 4.86 11.00
N ARG A 38 14.56 3.57 10.71
CA ARG A 38 13.53 2.94 9.88
C ARG A 38 12.18 2.82 10.59
N THR A 39 12.16 3.03 11.92
CA THR A 39 10.93 2.99 12.73
C THR A 39 10.24 4.34 12.82
N ASP A 40 10.84 5.41 12.27
CA ASP A 40 10.19 6.71 12.17
C ASP A 40 8.85 6.59 11.43
N ALA A 41 7.80 7.22 11.94
CA ALA A 41 6.45 7.12 11.39
C ALA A 41 6.32 7.63 9.95
N TYR A 42 7.20 8.51 9.49
CA TYR A 42 7.26 8.95 8.10
C TYR A 42 7.91 7.93 7.15
N ALA A 43 8.68 7.01 7.69
CA ALA A 43 9.27 5.90 6.95
C ALA A 43 8.50 4.58 7.15
N SER A 44 7.85 4.43 8.29
CA SER A 44 7.08 3.25 8.68
C SER A 44 5.75 3.65 9.31
N PRO A 45 4.76 4.07 8.50
CA PRO A 45 3.47 4.54 8.98
C PRO A 45 2.72 3.55 9.89
N LEU A 46 2.93 2.25 9.70
CA LEU A 46 2.35 1.21 10.58
C LEU A 46 2.85 1.30 12.04
N LEU A 47 3.97 1.96 12.28
CA LEU A 47 4.56 2.15 13.60
C LEU A 47 4.20 3.50 14.24
N ALA A 48 3.37 4.32 13.57
CA ALA A 48 2.93 5.58 14.13
C ALA A 48 2.23 5.38 15.48
N LYS A 49 2.46 6.29 16.42
CA LYS A 49 1.89 6.23 17.77
C LYS A 49 0.36 6.33 17.78
N SER A 50 -0.22 6.94 16.76
CA SER A 50 -1.67 7.08 16.60
C SER A 50 -2.03 7.09 15.11
N HIS A 51 -3.14 6.46 14.77
CA HIS A 51 -3.79 6.50 13.46
C HIS A 51 -5.18 7.17 13.57
N ALA A 52 -5.49 7.78 14.71
CA ALA A 52 -6.75 8.49 14.91
C ALA A 52 -6.79 9.81 14.13
N ASN A 53 -8.01 10.24 13.77
CA ASN A 53 -8.27 11.52 13.08
C ASN A 53 -7.60 11.67 11.72
N LEU A 54 -7.28 10.56 11.06
CA LEU A 54 -6.81 10.56 9.68
C LEU A 54 -8.00 10.54 8.71
N PRO A 55 -7.83 11.11 7.50
CA PRO A 55 -8.88 11.10 6.48
C PRO A 55 -9.33 9.68 6.11
N PRO A 56 -10.55 9.53 5.55
CA PRO A 56 -10.95 8.26 4.92
C PRO A 56 -9.93 7.82 3.86
N ALA A 57 -9.71 6.51 3.75
CA ALA A 57 -8.71 5.96 2.84
C ALA A 57 -9.26 4.79 2.02
N LEU A 58 -8.92 4.77 0.72
CA LEU A 58 -8.98 3.59 -0.12
C LEU A 58 -7.56 3.09 -0.36
N VAL A 59 -7.29 1.85 0.05
CA VAL A 59 -6.00 1.19 -0.16
C VAL A 59 -6.19 0.10 -1.22
N ILE A 60 -5.65 0.30 -2.42
CA ILE A 60 -5.68 -0.68 -3.49
C ILE A 60 -4.42 -1.52 -3.44
N THR A 61 -4.58 -2.84 -3.41
CA THR A 61 -3.47 -3.79 -3.41
C THR A 61 -3.57 -4.76 -4.57
N ALA A 62 -2.44 -5.30 -4.99
CA ALA A 62 -2.36 -6.38 -5.96
C ALA A 62 -2.10 -7.72 -5.25
N GLU A 63 -2.65 -8.82 -5.77
CA GLU A 63 -2.49 -10.14 -5.14
C GLU A 63 -1.03 -10.54 -5.05
N PHE A 64 -0.27 -10.37 -6.14
CA PHE A 64 1.13 -10.78 -6.26
C PHE A 64 2.07 -9.57 -6.08
N ASP A 65 2.00 -8.94 -4.91
CA ASP A 65 2.79 -7.76 -4.59
C ASP A 65 3.43 -7.89 -3.21
N VAL A 66 4.71 -7.60 -3.11
CA VAL A 66 5.46 -7.60 -1.84
C VAL A 66 4.86 -6.64 -0.82
N LEU A 67 4.23 -5.55 -1.26
CA LEU A 67 3.66 -4.50 -0.42
C LEU A 67 2.20 -4.77 -0.01
N ARG A 68 1.60 -5.88 -0.48
CA ARG A 68 0.18 -6.21 -0.25
C ARG A 68 -0.19 -6.20 1.23
N ASP A 69 0.52 -6.99 2.02
CA ASP A 69 0.14 -7.22 3.42
C ASP A 69 0.29 -5.96 4.28
N GLU A 70 1.33 -5.17 4.04
CA GLU A 70 1.50 -3.90 4.77
C GLU A 70 0.45 -2.86 4.37
N GLY A 71 0.06 -2.80 3.09
CA GLY A 71 -1.01 -1.93 2.63
C GLY A 71 -2.35 -2.27 3.30
N GLU A 72 -2.70 -3.55 3.38
CA GLU A 72 -3.92 -4.02 4.02
C GLU A 72 -3.88 -3.84 5.55
N ALA A 73 -2.72 -4.08 6.16
CA ALA A 73 -2.50 -3.82 7.58
C ALA A 73 -2.69 -2.32 7.92
N TYR A 74 -2.28 -1.43 7.02
CA TYR A 74 -2.49 0.00 7.21
C TYR A 74 -3.97 0.38 7.21
N ALA A 75 -4.75 -0.13 6.23
CA ALA A 75 -6.20 0.06 6.22
C ALA A 75 -6.87 -0.46 7.51
N LYS A 76 -6.42 -1.62 8.00
CA LYS A 76 -6.90 -2.15 9.27
C LYS A 76 -6.58 -1.24 10.45
N LYS A 77 -5.35 -0.73 10.57
CA LYS A 77 -4.96 0.19 11.65
C LYS A 77 -5.77 1.48 11.65
N LEU A 78 -6.08 2.02 10.48
CA LEU A 78 -6.95 3.19 10.36
C LEU A 78 -8.35 2.90 10.93
N ASN A 79 -8.94 1.75 10.59
CA ASN A 79 -10.24 1.35 11.12
C ASN A 79 -10.21 1.07 12.64
N ASP A 80 -9.19 0.38 13.14
CA ASP A 80 -9.00 0.10 14.56
C ASP A 80 -8.88 1.40 15.39
N ALA A 81 -8.39 2.47 14.77
CA ALA A 81 -8.30 3.81 15.37
C ALA A 81 -9.58 4.67 15.22
N GLY A 82 -10.68 4.08 14.77
CA GLY A 82 -11.97 4.77 14.58
C GLY A 82 -12.09 5.55 13.26
N GLY A 83 -11.15 5.38 12.35
CA GLY A 83 -11.19 5.95 11.00
C GLY A 83 -12.08 5.15 10.06
N ARG A 84 -12.11 5.57 8.79
CA ARG A 84 -12.80 4.86 7.69
C ARG A 84 -11.78 4.51 6.61
N ALA A 85 -11.42 3.23 6.53
CA ALA A 85 -10.52 2.76 5.48
C ALA A 85 -11.04 1.47 4.85
N ARG A 86 -10.84 1.31 3.55
CA ARG A 86 -11.18 0.10 2.82
C ARG A 86 -9.95 -0.38 2.04
N ALA A 87 -9.62 -1.66 2.21
CA ALA A 87 -8.65 -2.34 1.35
C ALA A 87 -9.40 -3.02 0.20
N SER A 88 -8.91 -2.84 -1.03
CA SER A 88 -9.43 -3.47 -2.24
C SER A 88 -8.30 -4.21 -2.94
N ARG A 89 -8.30 -5.55 -2.77
CA ARG A 89 -7.30 -6.43 -3.39
C ARG A 89 -7.74 -6.86 -4.79
N TYR A 90 -6.87 -6.68 -5.77
CA TYR A 90 -7.09 -7.09 -7.15
C TYR A 90 -6.42 -8.44 -7.43
N ALA A 91 -7.27 -9.47 -7.58
CA ALA A 91 -6.84 -10.83 -7.87
C ALA A 91 -6.12 -10.93 -9.22
N GLY A 92 -5.07 -11.74 -9.29
CA GLY A 92 -4.28 -11.95 -10.50
C GLY A 92 -3.34 -10.79 -10.86
N MET A 93 -3.34 -9.69 -10.11
CA MET A 93 -2.55 -8.50 -10.42
C MET A 93 -1.21 -8.48 -9.70
N ILE A 94 -0.24 -7.79 -10.33
CA ILE A 94 1.09 -7.49 -9.79
C ILE A 94 1.22 -6.01 -9.45
N HIS A 95 2.30 -5.63 -8.78
CA HIS A 95 2.60 -4.24 -8.45
C HIS A 95 2.46 -3.33 -9.67
N ALA A 96 1.95 -2.10 -9.44
CA ALA A 96 1.76 -1.06 -10.47
C ALA A 96 0.77 -1.42 -11.60
N PHE A 97 -0.05 -2.47 -11.48
CA PHE A 97 -1.02 -2.84 -12.53
C PHE A 97 -1.93 -1.69 -12.95
N VAL A 98 -2.24 -0.77 -12.04
CA VAL A 98 -3.08 0.42 -12.31
C VAL A 98 -2.50 1.30 -13.42
N SER A 99 -1.20 1.25 -13.66
CA SER A 99 -0.51 2.02 -14.72
C SER A 99 -0.74 1.51 -16.14
N ALA A 100 -1.45 0.38 -16.32
CA ALA A 100 -1.62 -0.27 -17.61
C ALA A 100 -3.09 -0.36 -18.08
N PRO A 101 -3.87 0.76 -18.12
CA PRO A 101 -5.31 0.72 -18.40
C PRO A 101 -5.66 0.26 -19.82
N LYS A 102 -4.72 0.38 -20.76
CA LYS A 102 -4.91 -0.09 -22.14
C LYS A 102 -4.68 -1.58 -22.32
N LEU A 103 -4.02 -2.24 -21.35
CA LEU A 103 -3.64 -3.66 -21.43
C LEU A 103 -4.45 -4.53 -20.46
N LEU A 104 -4.85 -3.99 -19.32
CA LEU A 104 -5.46 -4.75 -18.23
C LEU A 104 -6.85 -4.18 -17.88
N PRO A 105 -7.93 -4.93 -18.08
CA PRO A 105 -9.28 -4.50 -17.66
C PRO A 105 -9.37 -4.17 -16.16
N GLN A 106 -8.61 -4.87 -15.32
CA GLN A 106 -8.53 -4.62 -13.88
C GLN A 106 -7.94 -3.24 -13.54
N SER A 107 -7.05 -2.74 -14.38
CA SER A 107 -6.49 -1.39 -14.27
C SER A 107 -7.59 -0.32 -14.39
N MET A 108 -8.46 -0.44 -15.41
CA MET A 108 -9.61 0.46 -15.58
C MET A 108 -10.57 0.37 -14.40
N ARG A 109 -10.89 -0.83 -13.93
CA ARG A 109 -11.76 -1.02 -12.76
C ARG A 109 -11.19 -0.34 -11.51
N ALA A 110 -9.88 -0.45 -11.29
CA ALA A 110 -9.22 0.22 -10.16
C ALA A 110 -9.28 1.76 -10.30
N ILE A 111 -9.09 2.29 -11.50
CA ILE A 111 -9.20 3.73 -11.77
C ILE A 111 -10.65 4.21 -11.53
N GLU A 112 -11.65 3.47 -11.97
CA GLU A 112 -13.06 3.78 -11.75
C GLU A 112 -13.42 3.75 -10.26
N GLU A 113 -12.91 2.75 -9.52
CA GLU A 113 -13.05 2.66 -8.06
C GLU A 113 -12.44 3.87 -7.36
N ILE A 114 -11.21 4.26 -7.69
CA ILE A 114 -10.54 5.45 -7.18
C ILE A 114 -11.37 6.70 -7.46
N ALA A 115 -11.83 6.87 -8.70
CA ALA A 115 -12.61 8.02 -9.11
C ALA A 115 -13.95 8.12 -8.37
N SER A 116 -14.59 6.99 -8.11
CA SER A 116 -15.84 6.92 -7.34
C SER A 116 -15.63 7.33 -5.88
N GLU A 117 -14.59 6.82 -5.23
CA GLU A 117 -14.26 7.20 -3.85
C GLU A 117 -13.91 8.69 -3.71
N LEU A 118 -13.14 9.22 -4.66
CA LEU A 118 -12.80 10.65 -4.67
C LEU A 118 -14.05 11.52 -4.87
N LYS A 119 -14.96 11.16 -5.80
CA LYS A 119 -16.22 11.88 -5.98
C LYS A 119 -17.06 11.89 -4.71
N THR A 120 -17.14 10.75 -4.02
CA THR A 120 -17.87 10.63 -2.75
C THR A 120 -17.25 11.51 -1.66
N ALA A 121 -15.93 11.50 -1.55
CA ALA A 121 -15.21 12.30 -0.57
C ALA A 121 -15.41 13.82 -0.79
N PHE A 122 -15.36 14.26 -2.04
CA PHE A 122 -15.52 15.68 -2.38
C PHE A 122 -16.97 16.16 -2.38
N ALA A 123 -17.96 15.28 -2.60
CA ALA A 123 -19.37 15.65 -2.53
C ALA A 123 -19.85 15.96 -1.09
N GLY A 124 -19.09 15.52 -0.08
CA GLY A 124 -19.39 15.77 1.35
C GLY A 124 -18.67 16.98 1.94
N MET A 125 -17.93 17.72 1.12
CA MET A 125 -17.23 18.96 1.49
C MET A 125 -18.03 20.18 1.09
#